data_7d94c8b1ea0d61cc21312c4f1fe91024
#
_entry.id   7d94c8b1ea0d61cc21312c4f1fe91024
#
_cell.length_a   1.000
_cell.length_b   1.000
_cell.length_c   1.000
_cell.angle_alpha   90.00
_cell.angle_beta   90.00
_cell.angle_gamma   90.00
#
_symmetry.space_group_name_H-M   'P 1'
#
loop_
_entity.id
_entity.type
_entity.pdbx_description
1 polymer ?
#
loop_
_entity_poly.entity_id
_entity_poly.type
_entity_poly.pdbx_seq_one_letter_code
_entity_poly.pdbx_strand_id
1 'polypeptide(L)'
;MQEDEAAFESWAIALKYYLKEHIDTITIDWERDFTNGEGGILHYHRFVYRLAKFVQTYFWARSAKPIPAIPIMLYCNIGRTEAADITKHSPDSEGWLECKYVMDHSVEYDVIDHQFSVGIFHDKVSRTTHYTTEGKSAIDIWAIKNDCLSVFELKEPRNRPLGISS
;
A
#
# COMPACT_ATOMS: atom_id res chain seq x y z
N MET A 1 18.67 -8.82 1.86
CA MET A 1 17.75 -8.12 0.94
C MET A 1 16.50 -7.81 1.73
N GLN A 2 16.07 -6.58 1.73
CA GLN A 2 14.87 -6.19 2.48
C GLN A 2 13.67 -6.75 1.73
N GLU A 3 12.88 -7.59 2.37
CA GLU A 3 11.67 -8.20 1.76
C GLU A 3 10.56 -7.18 1.50
N ASP A 4 10.72 -5.96 1.99
CA ASP A 4 9.73 -4.89 1.86
C ASP A 4 10.15 -3.88 0.78
N GLU A 5 9.78 -4.16 -0.45
CA GLU A 5 10.03 -3.31 -1.63
C GLU A 5 9.29 -1.95 -1.55
N ALA A 6 8.52 -1.75 -0.50
CA ALA A 6 7.63 -0.61 -0.33
C ALA A 6 8.30 0.62 0.29
N ALA A 7 9.53 0.50 0.77
CA ALA A 7 10.13 1.52 1.61
C ALA A 7 10.68 2.76 0.87
N PHE A 8 10.94 2.69 -0.45
CA PHE A 8 11.62 3.79 -1.15
C PHE A 8 10.81 5.09 -1.19
N GLU A 9 9.50 5.01 -1.30
CA GLU A 9 8.62 6.19 -1.42
C GLU A 9 8.65 7.03 -0.15
N SER A 10 8.49 6.39 1.00
CA SER A 10 8.54 7.07 2.30
C SER A 10 9.88 7.74 2.53
N TRP A 11 10.98 7.06 2.20
CA TRP A 11 12.32 7.63 2.30
C TRP A 11 12.53 8.79 1.34
N ALA A 12 12.10 8.67 0.09
CA ALA A 12 12.23 9.74 -0.89
C ALA A 12 11.43 10.98 -0.48
N ILE A 13 10.19 10.81 0.01
CA ILE A 13 9.36 11.90 0.51
C ILE A 13 10.02 12.56 1.73
N ALA A 14 10.49 11.77 2.70
CA ALA A 14 11.15 12.28 3.89
C ALA A 14 12.43 13.07 3.53
N LEU A 15 13.30 12.52 2.67
CA LEU A 15 14.50 13.21 2.21
C LEU A 15 14.16 14.52 1.52
N LYS A 16 13.18 14.53 0.61
CA LYS A 16 12.76 15.74 -0.07
C LYS A 16 12.20 16.78 0.89
N TYR A 17 11.44 16.35 1.90
CA TYR A 17 10.88 17.25 2.89
C TYR A 17 11.95 17.87 3.80
N TYR A 18 12.85 17.07 4.36
CA TYR A 18 13.85 17.55 5.32
C TYR A 18 15.05 18.27 4.66
N LEU A 19 15.38 17.91 3.41
CA LEU A 19 16.52 18.44 2.69
C LEU A 19 16.11 19.32 1.50
N LYS A 20 14.91 19.86 1.53
CA LYS A 20 14.29 20.61 0.41
C LYS A 20 15.17 21.72 -0.17
N GLU A 21 15.99 22.36 0.67
CA GLU A 21 16.90 23.45 0.28
C GLU A 21 18.19 22.92 -0.41
N HIS A 22 18.44 21.60 -0.33
CA HIS A 22 19.68 20.98 -0.81
C HIS A 22 19.43 19.93 -1.90
N ILE A 23 18.19 19.50 -2.09
CA ILE A 23 17.83 18.43 -3.03
C ILE A 23 16.75 18.92 -3.99
N ASP A 24 17.11 19.08 -5.26
CA ASP A 24 16.15 19.40 -6.32
C ASP A 24 15.46 18.14 -6.84
N THR A 25 16.23 17.09 -7.06
CA THR A 25 15.78 15.84 -7.68
C THR A 25 16.26 14.63 -6.89
N ILE A 26 15.40 13.64 -6.76
CA ILE A 26 15.75 12.32 -6.23
C ILE A 26 15.65 11.32 -7.37
N THR A 27 16.75 10.64 -7.65
CA THR A 27 16.81 9.59 -8.67
C THR A 27 16.81 8.23 -7.99
N ILE A 28 15.84 7.41 -8.33
CA ILE A 28 15.69 6.05 -7.81
C ILE A 28 16.41 5.11 -8.76
N ASP A 29 17.50 4.51 -8.28
CA ASP A 29 18.19 3.43 -8.98
C ASP A 29 17.71 2.08 -8.44
N TRP A 30 17.58 1.09 -9.32
CA TRP A 30 17.02 -0.21 -8.99
C TRP A 30 17.57 -1.29 -9.91
N GLU A 31 17.67 -2.49 -9.39
CA GLU A 31 18.12 -3.65 -10.15
C GLU A 31 16.95 -4.52 -10.56
N ARG A 32 17.07 -5.05 -11.77
CA ARG A 32 16.09 -5.97 -12.32
C ARG A 32 16.50 -7.38 -11.91
N ASP A 33 16.01 -7.85 -10.79
CA ASP A 33 16.23 -9.22 -10.37
C ASP A 33 14.90 -9.99 -10.37
N PHE A 34 14.81 -11.00 -11.25
CA PHE A 34 13.63 -11.85 -11.40
C PHE A 34 13.86 -13.26 -10.92
N THR A 35 14.82 -13.49 -10.07
CA THR A 35 15.44 -14.78 -9.92
C THR A 35 14.58 -15.86 -9.29
N ASN A 36 13.39 -15.60 -8.73
CA ASN A 36 12.73 -16.63 -7.93
C ASN A 36 11.21 -16.75 -8.17
N GLY A 37 10.84 -17.43 -9.27
CA GLY A 37 9.50 -17.95 -9.46
C GLY A 37 8.38 -16.93 -9.70
N GLU A 38 7.13 -17.40 -9.75
CA GLU A 38 5.96 -16.56 -10.03
C GLU A 38 5.77 -15.42 -9.01
N GLY A 39 6.09 -15.68 -7.74
CA GLY A 39 6.03 -14.67 -6.68
C GLY A 39 6.97 -13.48 -6.96
N GLY A 40 8.19 -13.74 -7.42
CA GLY A 40 9.16 -12.70 -7.76
C GLY A 40 8.68 -11.77 -8.88
N ILE A 41 7.97 -12.30 -9.87
CA ILE A 41 7.39 -11.52 -10.96
C ILE A 41 6.31 -10.57 -10.45
N LEU A 42 5.42 -11.02 -9.58
CA LEU A 42 4.35 -10.21 -9.01
C LEU A 42 4.89 -9.09 -8.11
N HIS A 43 5.92 -9.38 -7.32
CA HIS A 43 6.63 -8.36 -6.53
C HIS A 43 7.29 -7.32 -7.42
N TYR A 44 7.93 -7.76 -8.49
CA TYR A 44 8.54 -6.85 -9.45
C TYR A 44 7.49 -5.97 -10.14
N HIS A 45 6.36 -6.52 -10.57
CA HIS A 45 5.25 -5.74 -11.14
C HIS A 45 4.73 -4.71 -10.14
N ARG A 46 4.61 -5.07 -8.86
CA ARG A 46 4.22 -4.15 -7.79
C ARG A 46 5.23 -3.00 -7.68
N PHE A 47 6.52 -3.31 -7.64
CA PHE A 47 7.57 -2.30 -7.59
C PHE A 47 7.52 -1.37 -8.81
N VAL A 48 7.48 -1.92 -10.03
CA VAL A 48 7.42 -1.14 -11.28
C VAL A 48 6.19 -0.24 -11.31
N TYR A 49 5.03 -0.76 -10.93
CA TYR A 49 3.79 0.02 -10.86
C TYR A 49 3.92 1.19 -9.90
N ARG A 50 4.42 0.96 -8.70
CA ARG A 50 4.62 2.00 -7.68
C ARG A 50 5.64 3.03 -8.14
N LEU A 51 6.78 2.59 -8.67
CA LEU A 51 7.80 3.48 -9.20
C LEU A 51 7.26 4.37 -10.32
N ALA A 52 6.52 3.81 -11.27
CA ALA A 52 5.92 4.58 -12.35
C ALA A 52 4.93 5.63 -11.81
N LYS A 53 4.06 5.23 -10.88
CA LYS A 53 3.11 6.16 -10.26
C LYS A 53 3.81 7.24 -9.44
N PHE A 54 4.84 6.88 -8.70
CA PHE A 54 5.62 7.81 -7.89
C PHE A 54 6.30 8.89 -8.76
N VAL A 55 7.00 8.48 -9.81
CA VAL A 55 7.65 9.40 -10.74
C VAL A 55 6.63 10.26 -11.52
N GLN A 56 5.47 9.71 -11.81
CA GLN A 56 4.37 10.46 -12.45
C GLN A 56 3.78 11.52 -11.51
N THR A 57 3.69 11.21 -10.23
CA THR A 57 3.07 12.08 -9.21
C THR A 57 4.02 13.20 -8.77
N TYR A 58 5.29 12.88 -8.59
CA TYR A 58 6.26 13.80 -8.03
C TYR A 58 7.27 14.28 -9.07
N PHE A 59 7.13 15.53 -9.52
CA PHE A 59 7.99 16.15 -10.55
C PHE A 59 9.49 16.16 -10.19
N TRP A 60 9.83 16.05 -8.90
CA TRP A 60 11.19 15.96 -8.38
C TRP A 60 11.74 14.54 -8.31
N ALA A 61 10.91 13.52 -8.58
CA ALA A 61 11.33 12.13 -8.57
C ALA A 61 11.63 11.63 -9.99
N ARG A 62 12.66 10.82 -10.14
CA ARG A 62 13.06 10.24 -11.43
C ARG A 62 13.50 8.80 -11.26
N SER A 63 13.40 8.02 -12.30
CA SER A 63 14.00 6.70 -12.38
C SER A 63 15.35 6.79 -13.08
N ALA A 64 16.38 6.11 -12.57
CA ALA A 64 17.70 6.02 -13.20
C ALA A 64 17.67 5.20 -14.49
N LYS A 65 16.71 4.29 -14.61
CA LYS A 65 16.56 3.39 -15.76
C LYS A 65 15.18 3.55 -16.37
N PRO A 66 15.00 3.20 -17.66
CA PRO A 66 13.68 3.17 -18.26
C PRO A 66 12.74 2.28 -17.47
N ILE A 67 11.58 2.81 -17.11
CA ILE A 67 10.54 2.05 -16.42
C ILE A 67 9.85 1.17 -17.45
N PRO A 68 9.72 -0.15 -17.23
CA PRO A 68 8.97 -1.03 -18.10
C PRO A 68 7.53 -0.56 -18.30
N ALA A 69 6.99 -0.83 -19.47
CA ALA A 69 5.61 -0.49 -19.77
C ALA A 69 4.65 -1.20 -18.83
N ILE A 70 3.73 -0.43 -18.25
CA ILE A 70 2.62 -0.95 -17.47
C ILE A 70 1.45 -1.21 -18.42
N PRO A 71 0.70 -2.30 -18.26
CA PRO A 71 -0.50 -2.52 -19.04
C PRO A 71 -1.44 -1.31 -19.03
N ILE A 72 -1.97 -0.96 -20.17
CA ILE A 72 -2.84 0.22 -20.33
C ILE A 72 -4.14 0.04 -19.54
N MET A 73 -4.66 -1.19 -19.52
CA MET A 73 -5.88 -1.53 -18.79
C MET A 73 -5.54 -2.43 -17.61
N LEU A 74 -5.80 -1.93 -16.41
CA LEU A 74 -5.72 -2.68 -15.17
C LEU A 74 -7.06 -2.53 -14.44
N TYR A 75 -7.46 -3.60 -13.81
CA TYR A 75 -8.70 -3.68 -13.03
C TYR A 75 -8.36 -3.70 -11.55
N CYS A 76 -9.10 -2.94 -10.77
CA CYS A 76 -9.01 -2.98 -9.31
C CYS A 76 -10.18 -3.78 -8.75
N ASN A 77 -9.96 -4.54 -7.69
CA ASN A 77 -11.07 -5.12 -6.97
C ASN A 77 -11.86 -4.02 -6.25
N ILE A 78 -13.15 -4.20 -6.21
CA ILE A 78 -14.02 -3.42 -5.32
C ILE A 78 -14.01 -4.17 -3.99
N GLY A 79 -13.53 -3.52 -2.94
CA GLY A 79 -13.54 -4.09 -1.60
C GLY A 79 -14.97 -4.49 -1.22
N ARG A 80 -15.13 -5.71 -0.73
CA ARG A 80 -16.30 -6.09 0.05
C ARG A 80 -15.89 -5.97 1.50
N THR A 81 -16.46 -5.01 2.17
CA THR A 81 -16.32 -4.90 3.61
C THR A 81 -17.41 -5.75 4.25
N GLU A 82 -17.04 -6.67 5.13
CA GLU A 82 -17.97 -7.29 6.04
C GLU A 82 -18.26 -6.33 7.19
N ALA A 83 -19.47 -6.32 7.72
CA ALA A 83 -19.77 -5.51 8.88
C ALA A 83 -18.81 -5.83 10.03
N ALA A 84 -18.32 -4.79 10.70
CA ALA A 84 -17.41 -4.94 11.83
C ALA A 84 -18.05 -5.80 12.92
N ASP A 85 -17.41 -6.92 13.23
CA ASP A 85 -17.88 -7.87 14.22
C ASP A 85 -16.73 -8.30 15.13
N ILE A 86 -16.60 -7.61 16.25
CA ILE A 86 -15.54 -7.81 17.23
C ILE A 86 -15.53 -9.25 17.80
N THR A 87 -16.67 -9.94 17.76
CA THR A 87 -16.78 -11.29 18.33
C THR A 87 -16.08 -12.36 17.49
N LYS A 88 -15.77 -12.06 16.24
CA LYS A 88 -15.02 -12.94 15.32
C LYS A 88 -13.52 -12.94 15.55
N HIS A 89 -13.02 -12.06 16.38
CA HIS A 89 -11.58 -11.83 16.57
C HIS A 89 -11.17 -12.05 18.03
N SER A 90 -9.94 -12.53 18.23
CA SER A 90 -9.36 -12.62 19.58
C SER A 90 -9.11 -11.22 20.12
N PRO A 91 -9.36 -10.96 21.41
CA PRO A 91 -9.05 -9.68 22.04
C PRO A 91 -7.61 -9.23 21.76
N ASP A 92 -7.43 -7.94 21.49
CA ASP A 92 -6.14 -7.30 21.19
C ASP A 92 -5.44 -7.78 19.91
N SER A 93 -6.09 -8.61 19.07
CA SER A 93 -5.61 -8.90 17.73
C SER A 93 -5.86 -7.71 16.80
N GLU A 94 -5.12 -7.65 15.68
CA GLU A 94 -5.27 -6.60 14.66
C GLU A 94 -6.73 -6.47 14.20
N GLY A 95 -7.37 -7.57 13.80
CA GLY A 95 -8.78 -7.54 13.39
C GLY A 95 -9.75 -7.14 14.53
N TRP A 96 -9.43 -7.45 15.79
CA TRP A 96 -10.21 -6.96 16.93
C TRP A 96 -10.07 -5.45 17.09
N LEU A 97 -8.85 -4.92 16.95
CA LEU A 97 -8.56 -3.48 17.03
C LEU A 97 -9.24 -2.71 15.89
N GLU A 98 -9.21 -3.25 14.67
CA GLU A 98 -9.89 -2.67 13.52
C GLU A 98 -11.41 -2.54 13.76
N CYS A 99 -12.06 -3.65 14.12
CA CYS A 99 -13.49 -3.67 14.42
C CYS A 99 -13.83 -2.71 15.56
N LYS A 100 -13.05 -2.73 16.64
CA LYS A 100 -13.25 -1.85 17.79
C LYS A 100 -13.15 -0.39 17.38
N TYR A 101 -12.13 -0.01 16.62
CA TYR A 101 -11.96 1.37 16.14
C TYR A 101 -13.15 1.83 15.30
N VAL A 102 -13.60 1.01 14.34
CA VAL A 102 -14.75 1.31 13.49
C VAL A 102 -16.01 1.52 14.34
N MET A 103 -16.26 0.65 15.33
CA MET A 103 -17.42 0.76 16.20
C MET A 103 -17.36 2.01 17.09
N ASP A 104 -16.22 2.28 17.71
CA ASP A 104 -16.04 3.40 18.66
C ASP A 104 -16.13 4.76 17.95
N HIS A 105 -15.71 4.85 16.69
CA HIS A 105 -15.64 6.10 15.93
C HIS A 105 -16.71 6.25 14.84
N SER A 106 -17.69 5.37 14.80
CA SER A 106 -18.74 5.34 13.76
C SER A 106 -19.55 6.63 13.64
N VAL A 107 -19.65 7.41 14.71
CA VAL A 107 -20.37 8.70 14.74
C VAL A 107 -19.51 9.90 14.34
N GLU A 108 -18.21 9.72 14.21
CA GLU A 108 -17.26 10.80 13.92
C GLU A 108 -17.07 11.03 12.43
N TYR A 109 -17.40 10.04 11.60
CA TYR A 109 -17.21 10.03 10.16
C TYR A 109 -18.54 9.88 9.41
N ASP A 110 -18.59 10.36 8.18
CA ASP A 110 -19.73 10.16 7.28
C ASP A 110 -19.83 8.69 6.87
N VAL A 111 -18.66 8.06 6.64
CA VAL A 111 -18.49 6.63 6.40
C VAL A 111 -17.19 6.19 7.06
N ILE A 112 -17.23 5.06 7.74
CA ILE A 112 -16.03 4.37 8.24
C ILE A 112 -16.21 2.87 8.13
N ASP A 113 -15.17 2.15 7.71
CA ASP A 113 -15.18 0.69 7.61
C ASP A 113 -13.74 0.16 7.61
N HIS A 114 -13.57 -1.16 7.61
CA HIS A 114 -12.29 -1.87 7.70
C HIS A 114 -12.08 -2.83 6.54
N GLN A 115 -10.85 -3.36 6.42
CA GLN A 115 -10.46 -4.40 5.47
C GLN A 115 -10.88 -4.13 4.01
N PHE A 116 -10.59 -2.90 3.52
CA PHE A 116 -10.84 -2.59 2.11
C PHE A 116 -9.82 -3.30 1.23
N SER A 117 -10.26 -4.33 0.54
CA SER A 117 -9.39 -5.11 -0.35
C SER A 117 -8.87 -4.27 -1.50
N VAL A 118 -7.55 -4.23 -1.67
CA VAL A 118 -6.88 -3.56 -2.78
C VAL A 118 -6.06 -4.57 -3.57
N GLY A 119 -6.31 -4.67 -4.84
CA GLY A 119 -5.56 -5.54 -5.75
C GLY A 119 -5.60 -4.98 -7.16
N ILE A 120 -4.60 -5.30 -7.95
CA ILE A 120 -4.47 -4.87 -9.34
C ILE A 120 -4.38 -6.12 -10.20
N PHE A 121 -5.22 -6.16 -11.23
CA PHE A 121 -5.43 -7.35 -12.06
C PHE A 121 -5.31 -7.00 -13.54
N HIS A 122 -4.88 -7.99 -14.35
CA HIS A 122 -5.08 -7.97 -15.79
C HIS A 122 -6.56 -8.27 -16.10
N ASP A 123 -7.02 -8.07 -17.27
CA ASP A 123 -8.33 -8.46 -17.83
C ASP A 123 -9.55 -8.37 -16.89
N LYS A 124 -9.56 -9.12 -15.80
CA LYS A 124 -10.66 -9.19 -14.82
C LYS A 124 -10.14 -9.51 -13.42
N VAL A 125 -10.93 -9.17 -12.41
CA VAL A 125 -10.62 -9.51 -11.01
C VAL A 125 -10.80 -11.00 -10.77
N SER A 126 -9.71 -11.73 -10.61
CA SER A 126 -9.71 -13.17 -10.32
C SER A 126 -8.39 -13.61 -9.66
N ARG A 127 -8.40 -14.80 -9.05
CA ARG A 127 -7.21 -15.37 -8.42
C ARG A 127 -6.04 -15.66 -9.37
N THR A 128 -6.31 -15.76 -10.66
CA THR A 128 -5.31 -16.13 -11.68
C THR A 128 -4.86 -14.96 -12.55
N THR A 129 -5.40 -13.77 -12.34
CA THR A 129 -5.12 -12.59 -13.17
C THR A 129 -4.47 -11.45 -12.41
N HIS A 130 -3.81 -11.74 -11.28
CA HIS A 130 -3.08 -10.74 -10.52
C HIS A 130 -1.98 -10.10 -11.37
N TYR A 131 -1.93 -8.78 -11.37
CA TYR A 131 -0.81 -8.03 -11.92
C TYR A 131 0.26 -7.78 -10.87
N THR A 132 -0.15 -7.55 -9.63
CA THR A 132 0.74 -7.37 -8.48
C THR A 132 0.54 -8.51 -7.48
N THR A 133 1.21 -8.45 -6.35
CA THR A 133 1.11 -9.48 -5.31
C THR A 133 -0.33 -9.85 -4.95
N GLU A 134 -0.51 -11.09 -4.66
CA GLU A 134 -1.71 -11.93 -4.38
C GLU A 134 -2.94 -11.24 -3.77
N GLY A 135 -3.47 -10.17 -4.27
CA GLY A 135 -4.82 -9.64 -3.98
C GLY A 135 -5.34 -9.69 -2.54
N LYS A 136 -4.48 -10.03 -1.58
CA LYS A 136 -4.80 -10.10 -0.15
C LYS A 136 -4.44 -8.82 0.58
N SER A 137 -3.82 -7.86 -0.10
CA SER A 137 -3.56 -6.56 0.51
C SER A 137 -4.89 -5.86 0.74
N ALA A 138 -5.11 -5.44 1.95
CA ALA A 138 -6.26 -4.64 2.33
C ALA A 138 -5.78 -3.37 3.04
N ILE A 139 -6.57 -2.34 2.99
CA ILE A 139 -6.45 -1.18 3.87
C ILE A 139 -7.15 -1.58 5.17
N ASP A 140 -6.46 -1.46 6.29
CA ASP A 140 -6.97 -1.91 7.59
C ASP A 140 -8.24 -1.16 7.96
N ILE A 141 -8.18 0.18 7.99
CA ILE A 141 -9.34 1.03 8.24
C ILE A 141 -9.33 2.20 7.25
N TRP A 142 -10.49 2.55 6.75
CA TRP A 142 -10.70 3.72 5.93
C TRP A 142 -11.93 4.49 6.39
N ALA A 143 -11.91 5.81 6.24
CA ALA A 143 -13.01 6.65 6.64
C ALA A 143 -13.16 7.86 5.71
N ILE A 144 -14.36 8.36 5.57
CA ILE A 144 -14.68 9.58 4.83
C ILE A 144 -15.33 10.57 5.78
N LYS A 145 -14.85 11.81 5.77
CA LYS A 145 -15.45 12.94 6.47
C LYS A 145 -15.28 14.20 5.65
N ASN A 146 -16.36 14.90 5.36
CA ASN A 146 -16.35 16.14 4.57
C ASN A 146 -15.57 15.96 3.25
N ASP A 147 -15.88 14.92 2.49
CA ASP A 147 -15.21 14.54 1.22
C ASP A 147 -13.71 14.26 1.35
N CYS A 148 -13.19 14.12 2.55
CA CYS A 148 -11.80 13.75 2.80
C CYS A 148 -11.69 12.27 3.16
N LEU A 149 -10.91 11.52 2.39
CA LEU A 149 -10.57 10.11 2.66
C LEU A 149 -9.41 10.04 3.65
N SER A 150 -9.62 9.34 4.75
CA SER A 150 -8.58 8.96 5.71
C SER A 150 -8.32 7.46 5.62
N VAL A 151 -7.06 7.08 5.68
CA VAL A 151 -6.61 5.69 5.65
C VAL A 151 -5.75 5.45 6.88
N PHE A 152 -6.04 4.38 7.60
CA PHE A 152 -5.33 4.00 8.81
C PHE A 152 -4.73 2.62 8.63
N GLU A 153 -3.48 2.49 8.98
CA GLU A 153 -2.73 1.23 9.02
C GLU A 153 -2.45 0.92 10.49
N LEU A 154 -2.94 -0.20 10.97
CA LEU A 154 -2.75 -0.65 12.33
C LEU A 154 -1.49 -1.52 12.45
N LYS A 155 -0.86 -1.47 13.60
CA LYS A 155 0.23 -2.37 13.94
C LYS A 155 0.01 -2.90 15.35
N GLU A 156 0.09 -4.21 15.49
CA GLU A 156 0.09 -4.81 16.82
C GLU A 156 1.21 -4.22 17.68
N PRO A 157 0.95 -3.93 18.96
CA PRO A 157 1.96 -3.38 19.87
C PRO A 157 3.23 -4.23 19.99
N ARG A 158 3.14 -5.52 19.65
CA ARG A 158 4.26 -6.47 19.69
C ARG A 158 5.08 -6.48 18.39
N ASN A 159 4.53 -5.96 17.31
CA ASN A 159 5.24 -5.81 16.05
C ASN A 159 6.03 -4.51 16.10
N ARG A 160 7.31 -4.58 15.78
CA ARG A 160 8.19 -3.41 15.79
C ARG A 160 7.60 -2.30 14.91
N PRO A 161 7.60 -1.05 15.39
CA PRO A 161 7.14 0.06 14.57
C PRO A 161 7.96 0.14 13.28
N LEU A 162 7.30 0.45 12.18
CA LEU A 162 7.93 0.64 10.88
C LEU A 162 9.09 1.62 10.99
N GLY A 163 10.27 1.19 10.60
CA GLY A 163 11.38 2.07 10.26
C GLY A 163 12.25 2.59 11.40
N ILE A 164 12.09 2.12 12.63
CA ILE A 164 13.05 2.39 13.70
C ILE A 164 13.78 1.10 14.03
N SER A 165 14.74 0.74 13.19
CA SER A 165 15.81 -0.15 13.63
C SER A 165 16.85 0.70 14.34
N SER A 166 16.98 0.49 15.64
CA SER A 166 18.13 0.94 16.43
C SER A 166 19.41 0.30 15.90
#